data_72c32ceb06c23dbf0372501782b79a18
#
_entry.id   72c32ceb06c23dbf0372501782b79a18
#
_cell.length_a   1.000
_cell.length_b   1.000
_cell.length_c   1.000
_cell.angle_alpha   90.00
_cell.angle_beta   90.00
_cell.angle_gamma   90.00
#
_symmetry.space_group_name_H-M   'P 1'
#
loop_
_entity.id
_entity.type
_entity.pdbx_description
1 polymer ?
#
loop_
_entity_poly.entity_id
_entity_poly.type
_entity_poly.pdbx_seq_one_letter_code
_entity_poly.pdbx_strand_id
1 'polypeptide(L)'
;MTVIDLTMTITPSIRVYPGSPQPSFIPWSKFDRHGYDSEVMFMSTHTGTHVDAPNHFKPGSASIDMISSDRLVCNAIMIRVDKSANQLIEKQDLGNHQIRAGDAVVIATGWEKRSGSKNYMSENPGLSEQAARYLARKSVNVVAIDCPSIDRGADSMFIAHNILLSCDILVVENLCNLTRIAKTSSRRRTKSSNQSSRTTFTMIISPLKLRGATGSPARVLALL
;
A
#
# COMPACT_ATOMS: atom_id res chain seq x y z
N MET A 1 19.43 -12.98 3.65
CA MET A 1 18.45 -11.97 3.25
C MET A 1 17.30 -12.70 2.56
N THR A 2 16.06 -12.45 2.96
CA THR A 2 14.87 -13.02 2.31
C THR A 2 14.07 -11.86 1.72
N VAL A 3 13.72 -11.95 0.45
CA VAL A 3 12.88 -10.94 -0.23
C VAL A 3 11.47 -11.50 -0.38
N ILE A 4 10.47 -10.73 0.05
CA ILE A 4 9.06 -11.05 -0.15
C ILE A 4 8.43 -9.97 -1.03
N ASP A 5 7.82 -10.40 -2.12
CA ASP A 5 7.06 -9.53 -3.00
C ASP A 5 5.67 -9.28 -2.41
N LEU A 6 5.36 -8.01 -2.20
CA LEU A 6 4.10 -7.53 -1.62
C LEU A 6 3.15 -6.96 -2.68
N THR A 7 3.41 -7.24 -3.96
CA THR A 7 2.74 -6.61 -5.09
C THR A 7 1.69 -7.53 -5.71
N MET A 8 0.49 -7.01 -5.92
CA MET A 8 -0.55 -7.71 -6.67
C MET A 8 -0.19 -7.77 -8.16
N THR A 9 -0.46 -8.91 -8.80
CA THR A 9 -0.36 -9.01 -10.25
C THR A 9 -1.47 -8.18 -10.91
N ILE A 10 -1.10 -7.26 -11.79
CA ILE A 10 -2.06 -6.49 -12.59
C ILE A 10 -2.52 -7.33 -13.76
N THR A 11 -3.82 -7.55 -13.86
CA THR A 11 -4.48 -8.27 -14.95
C THR A 11 -5.64 -7.45 -15.50
N PRO A 12 -6.13 -7.72 -16.72
CA PRO A 12 -7.32 -7.05 -17.26
C PRO A 12 -8.56 -7.21 -16.39
N SER A 13 -8.60 -8.21 -15.51
CA SER A 13 -9.72 -8.50 -14.60
C SER A 13 -9.49 -8.09 -13.14
N ILE A 14 -8.38 -7.40 -12.84
CA ILE A 14 -8.13 -6.92 -11.46
C ILE A 14 -9.27 -6.01 -11.02
N ARG A 15 -9.62 -6.07 -9.73
CA ARG A 15 -10.59 -5.13 -9.17
C ARG A 15 -10.00 -3.73 -9.15
N VAL A 16 -10.72 -2.78 -9.74
CA VAL A 16 -10.37 -1.36 -9.75
C VAL A 16 -11.39 -0.55 -8.95
N TYR A 17 -11.00 0.64 -8.51
CA TYR A 17 -11.90 1.55 -7.84
C TYR A 17 -13.10 1.89 -8.75
N PRO A 18 -14.35 1.98 -8.22
CA PRO A 18 -15.53 2.32 -9.02
C PRO A 18 -15.33 3.60 -9.84
N GLY A 19 -15.56 3.51 -11.15
CA GLY A 19 -15.33 4.61 -12.09
C GLY A 19 -13.93 4.64 -12.72
N SER A 20 -12.96 3.88 -12.20
CA SER A 20 -11.64 3.76 -12.84
C SER A 20 -11.69 2.82 -14.05
N PRO A 21 -10.86 3.06 -15.09
CA PRO A 21 -10.79 2.18 -16.25
C PRO A 21 -10.17 0.83 -15.85
N GLN A 22 -10.66 -0.23 -16.48
CA GLN A 22 -10.03 -1.55 -16.40
C GLN A 22 -8.67 -1.52 -17.10
N PRO A 23 -7.63 -2.16 -16.54
CA PRO A 23 -6.36 -2.31 -17.23
C PRO A 23 -6.53 -3.04 -18.56
N SER A 24 -5.84 -2.56 -19.58
CA SER A 24 -5.81 -3.16 -20.89
C SER A 24 -4.38 -3.28 -21.37
N PHE A 25 -4.01 -4.43 -21.92
CA PHE A 25 -2.71 -4.72 -22.51
C PHE A 25 -2.95 -5.03 -23.99
N ILE A 26 -2.57 -4.11 -24.85
CA ILE A 26 -2.83 -4.18 -26.28
C ILE A 26 -1.55 -4.62 -26.98
N PRO A 27 -1.50 -5.78 -27.66
CA PRO A 27 -0.33 -6.17 -28.42
C PRO A 27 0.01 -5.10 -29.49
N TRP A 28 1.24 -4.58 -29.41
CA TRP A 28 1.73 -3.56 -30.35
C TRP A 28 2.64 -4.16 -31.41
N SER A 29 3.58 -5.01 -30.99
CA SER A 29 4.46 -5.77 -31.87
C SER A 29 4.30 -7.26 -31.66
N LYS A 30 4.62 -8.06 -32.68
CA LYS A 30 4.56 -9.52 -32.65
C LYS A 30 5.87 -10.09 -33.18
N PHE A 31 6.40 -11.10 -32.48
CA PHE A 31 7.72 -11.69 -32.76
C PHE A 31 7.82 -12.21 -34.21
N ASP A 32 6.78 -12.88 -34.70
CA ASP A 32 6.72 -13.41 -36.05
C ASP A 32 6.82 -12.38 -37.18
N ARG A 33 6.46 -11.12 -36.89
CA ARG A 33 6.51 -10.00 -37.87
C ARG A 33 7.63 -9.01 -37.60
N HIS A 34 8.00 -8.80 -36.33
CA HIS A 34 8.86 -7.68 -35.93
C HIS A 34 10.14 -8.14 -35.25
N GLY A 35 10.30 -9.44 -34.97
CA GLY A 35 11.43 -10.00 -34.25
C GLY A 35 11.40 -9.76 -32.71
N TYR A 36 10.33 -9.16 -32.19
CA TYR A 36 10.09 -8.91 -30.76
C TYR A 36 8.60 -8.76 -30.47
N ASP A 37 8.20 -9.02 -29.22
CA ASP A 37 6.86 -8.72 -28.72
C ASP A 37 6.89 -7.43 -27.89
N SER A 38 5.85 -6.61 -27.98
CA SER A 38 5.61 -5.47 -27.10
C SER A 38 4.12 -5.18 -26.96
N GLU A 39 3.75 -4.52 -25.86
CA GLU A 39 2.39 -4.13 -25.54
C GLU A 39 2.31 -2.64 -25.22
N VAL A 40 1.16 -2.05 -25.55
CA VAL A 40 0.71 -0.78 -25.00
C VAL A 40 -0.17 -1.05 -23.81
N MET A 41 0.11 -0.39 -22.70
CA MET A 41 -0.65 -0.54 -21.45
C MET A 41 -1.51 0.70 -21.21
N PHE A 42 -2.78 0.48 -20.92
CA PHE A 42 -3.71 1.52 -20.48
C PHE A 42 -4.29 1.15 -19.12
N MET A 43 -4.12 2.00 -18.12
CA MET A 43 -4.68 1.83 -16.77
C MET A 43 -4.60 3.13 -15.98
N SER A 44 -5.35 3.21 -14.85
CA SER A 44 -5.20 4.28 -13.87
C SER A 44 -3.84 4.20 -13.16
N THR A 45 -3.29 5.35 -12.75
CA THR A 45 -2.11 5.41 -11.88
C THR A 45 -2.34 4.81 -10.50
N HIS A 46 -3.61 4.60 -10.12
CA HIS A 46 -4.03 3.99 -8.84
C HIS A 46 -4.56 2.55 -9.05
N THR A 47 -3.87 1.77 -9.91
CA THR A 47 -4.26 0.39 -10.22
C THR A 47 -3.39 -0.63 -9.47
N GLY A 48 -4.02 -1.63 -8.86
CA GLY A 48 -3.35 -2.70 -8.13
C GLY A 48 -2.57 -2.18 -6.92
N THR A 49 -1.41 -2.78 -6.61
CA THR A 49 -0.52 -2.22 -5.59
C THR A 49 0.10 -0.94 -6.13
N HIS A 50 -0.16 0.17 -5.45
CA HIS A 50 0.26 1.49 -5.88
C HIS A 50 0.64 2.38 -4.70
N VAL A 51 1.26 3.51 -4.99
CA VAL A 51 1.57 4.55 -4.02
C VAL A 51 0.90 5.86 -4.44
N ASP A 52 0.28 6.54 -3.47
CA ASP A 52 -0.28 7.86 -3.62
C ASP A 52 0.73 8.91 -3.19
N ALA A 53 0.89 9.92 -4.03
CA ALA A 53 1.64 11.12 -3.75
C ALA A 53 0.75 12.21 -3.10
N PRO A 54 1.32 13.15 -2.35
CA PRO A 54 0.56 14.20 -1.68
C PRO A 54 -0.42 14.97 -2.57
N ASN A 55 -0.07 15.22 -3.83
CA ASN A 55 -0.93 15.95 -4.78
C ASN A 55 -2.22 15.20 -5.16
N HIS A 56 -2.38 13.93 -4.75
CA HIS A 56 -3.63 13.20 -4.97
C HIS A 56 -4.81 13.84 -4.24
N PHE A 57 -4.61 14.28 -3.00
CA PHE A 57 -5.64 14.95 -2.19
C PHE A 57 -5.28 16.37 -1.78
N LYS A 58 -4.07 16.84 -2.09
CA LYS A 58 -3.61 18.20 -1.79
C LYS A 58 -3.07 18.87 -3.06
N PRO A 59 -3.93 19.53 -3.85
CA PRO A 59 -3.51 20.21 -5.08
C PRO A 59 -2.31 21.14 -4.85
N GLY A 60 -1.34 21.11 -5.77
CA GLY A 60 -0.13 21.92 -5.70
C GLY A 60 0.98 21.38 -4.79
N SER A 61 0.78 20.22 -4.16
CA SER A 61 1.86 19.54 -3.43
C SER A 61 2.65 18.58 -4.31
N ALA A 62 3.58 17.80 -3.73
CA ALA A 62 4.49 16.94 -4.46
C ALA A 62 3.76 15.85 -5.26
N SER A 63 4.08 15.73 -6.55
CA SER A 63 3.70 14.63 -7.44
C SER A 63 4.66 13.44 -7.28
N ILE A 64 4.30 12.31 -7.85
CA ILE A 64 5.06 11.06 -7.68
C ILE A 64 6.51 11.15 -8.18
N ASP A 65 6.78 11.91 -9.23
CA ASP A 65 8.12 12.14 -9.78
C ASP A 65 9.00 13.04 -8.89
N MET A 66 8.38 13.78 -7.97
CA MET A 66 9.06 14.67 -7.01
C MET A 66 9.41 13.98 -5.69
N ILE A 67 8.93 12.76 -5.47
CA ILE A 67 9.23 12.00 -4.25
C ILE A 67 10.70 11.58 -4.26
N SER A 68 11.42 11.97 -3.19
CA SER A 68 12.83 11.59 -3.01
C SER A 68 12.99 10.07 -2.90
N SER A 69 14.03 9.52 -3.53
CA SER A 69 14.36 8.10 -3.48
C SER A 69 14.58 7.59 -2.04
N ASP A 70 15.09 8.44 -1.15
CA ASP A 70 15.29 8.10 0.27
C ASP A 70 13.99 7.78 1.00
N ARG A 71 12.88 8.33 0.52
CA ARG A 71 11.55 8.05 1.06
C ARG A 71 10.98 6.71 0.58
N LEU A 72 11.52 6.17 -0.50
CA LEU A 72 11.06 4.95 -1.15
C LEU A 72 11.74 3.68 -0.60
N VAL A 73 12.77 3.86 0.24
CA VAL A 73 13.44 2.78 0.97
C VAL A 73 13.43 3.13 2.46
N CYS A 74 12.61 2.45 3.24
CA CYS A 74 12.38 2.81 4.63
C CYS A 74 12.28 1.60 5.57
N ASN A 75 12.52 1.85 6.85
CA ASN A 75 12.21 0.86 7.89
C ASN A 75 10.70 0.72 8.02
N ALA A 76 10.21 -0.51 7.97
CA ALA A 76 8.80 -0.81 8.09
C ALA A 76 8.48 -1.57 9.38
N ILE A 77 7.35 -1.22 9.98
CA ILE A 77 6.75 -1.93 11.11
C ILE A 77 5.42 -2.49 10.63
N MET A 78 5.27 -3.81 10.63
CA MET A 78 3.99 -4.44 10.34
C MET A 78 3.17 -4.61 11.63
N ILE A 79 1.95 -4.10 11.58
CA ILE A 79 0.93 -4.21 12.64
C ILE A 79 -0.21 -5.06 12.09
N ARG A 80 -0.49 -6.17 12.76
CA ARG A 80 -1.63 -7.00 12.41
C ARG A 80 -2.87 -6.49 13.13
N VAL A 81 -3.91 -6.18 12.34
CA VAL A 81 -5.19 -5.66 12.81
C VAL A 81 -6.30 -6.40 12.09
N ASP A 82 -6.65 -7.59 12.56
CA ASP A 82 -7.72 -8.39 11.94
C ASP A 82 -9.05 -7.62 11.98
N LYS A 83 -9.59 -7.25 10.83
CA LYS A 83 -10.83 -6.49 10.67
C LYS A 83 -11.79 -7.16 9.69
N SER A 84 -13.07 -7.03 9.99
CA SER A 84 -14.16 -7.45 9.12
C SER A 84 -14.57 -6.33 8.15
N ALA A 85 -15.51 -6.64 7.25
CA ALA A 85 -16.08 -5.69 6.31
C ALA A 85 -16.56 -4.41 7.01
N ASN A 86 -16.23 -3.26 6.42
CA ASN A 86 -16.66 -1.94 6.86
C ASN A 86 -16.29 -1.55 8.31
N GLN A 87 -15.34 -2.25 8.93
CA GLN A 87 -14.85 -1.86 10.25
C GLN A 87 -13.79 -0.76 10.17
N LEU A 88 -13.80 0.12 11.17
CA LEU A 88 -12.73 1.11 11.33
C LEU A 88 -11.54 0.50 12.07
N ILE A 89 -10.35 0.87 11.60
CA ILE A 89 -9.08 0.63 12.29
C ILE A 89 -8.87 1.81 13.22
N GLU A 90 -9.04 1.57 14.51
CA GLU A 90 -8.98 2.60 15.54
C GLU A 90 -7.53 2.83 16.01
N LYS A 91 -7.28 3.97 16.64
CA LYS A 91 -5.98 4.26 17.25
C LYS A 91 -5.50 3.15 18.18
N GLN A 92 -6.40 2.57 18.98
CA GLN A 92 -6.07 1.49 19.89
C GLN A 92 -5.64 0.18 19.19
N ASP A 93 -6.13 -0.07 17.97
CA ASP A 93 -5.72 -1.23 17.17
C ASP A 93 -4.25 -1.13 16.73
N LEU A 94 -3.72 0.09 16.60
CA LEU A 94 -2.32 0.33 16.29
C LEU A 94 -1.41 0.07 17.50
N GLY A 95 -1.99 -0.08 18.71
CA GLY A 95 -1.33 -0.52 19.91
C GLY A 95 -0.19 0.40 20.39
N ASN A 96 0.61 -0.13 21.34
CA ASN A 96 1.79 0.55 21.85
C ASN A 96 3.07 0.20 21.06
N HIS A 97 2.93 0.05 19.73
CA HIS A 97 4.10 -0.17 18.89
C HIS A 97 5.01 1.06 18.90
N GLN A 98 6.33 0.82 19.01
CA GLN A 98 7.32 1.88 18.96
C GLN A 98 7.46 2.39 17.51
N ILE A 99 6.47 3.15 17.05
CA ILE A 99 6.49 3.83 15.75
C ILE A 99 7.37 5.07 15.90
N ARG A 100 8.38 5.19 15.02
CA ARG A 100 9.32 6.31 14.97
C ARG A 100 9.01 7.22 13.80
N ALA A 101 9.42 8.46 13.87
CA ALA A 101 9.40 9.36 12.72
C ALA A 101 10.21 8.75 11.56
N GLY A 102 9.69 8.86 10.34
CA GLY A 102 10.30 8.29 9.15
C GLY A 102 10.04 6.79 8.90
N ASP A 103 9.43 6.06 9.84
CA ASP A 103 9.07 4.65 9.61
C ASP A 103 7.93 4.53 8.58
N ALA A 104 7.87 3.39 7.89
CA ALA A 104 6.66 2.92 7.23
C ALA A 104 5.83 2.10 8.22
N VAL A 105 4.53 2.38 8.31
CA VAL A 105 3.57 1.58 9.09
C VAL A 105 2.74 0.74 8.14
N VAL A 106 2.94 -0.58 8.18
CA VAL A 106 2.24 -1.55 7.34
C VAL A 106 1.12 -2.20 8.15
N ILE A 107 -0.11 -1.95 7.75
CA ILE A 107 -1.32 -2.45 8.43
C ILE A 107 -1.80 -3.70 7.68
N ALA A 108 -1.74 -4.84 8.36
CA ALA A 108 -2.16 -6.13 7.84
C ALA A 108 -3.54 -6.49 8.40
N THR A 109 -4.59 -6.23 7.63
CA THR A 109 -5.98 -6.50 8.04
C THR A 109 -6.43 -7.91 7.67
N GLY A 110 -5.72 -8.57 6.76
CA GLY A 110 -6.13 -9.85 6.16
C GLY A 110 -7.12 -9.69 5.02
N TRP A 111 -7.44 -8.45 4.61
CA TRP A 111 -8.35 -8.15 3.50
C TRP A 111 -7.82 -8.59 2.14
N GLU A 112 -6.50 -8.69 1.97
CA GLU A 112 -5.85 -9.22 0.76
C GLU A 112 -6.47 -10.54 0.26
N LYS A 113 -6.97 -11.37 1.19
CA LYS A 113 -7.60 -12.67 0.87
C LYS A 113 -8.92 -12.53 0.11
N ARG A 114 -9.51 -11.36 0.12
CA ARG A 114 -10.79 -11.04 -0.53
C ARG A 114 -10.62 -10.34 -1.88
N SER A 115 -9.39 -10.19 -2.38
CA SER A 115 -9.08 -9.43 -3.61
C SER A 115 -9.86 -9.86 -4.85
N GLY A 116 -10.32 -11.13 -4.93
CA GLY A 116 -11.20 -11.64 -5.98
C GLY A 116 -12.70 -11.41 -5.75
N SER A 117 -13.14 -10.97 -4.56
CA SER A 117 -14.55 -10.82 -4.24
C SER A 117 -15.18 -9.59 -4.92
N LYS A 118 -16.51 -9.65 -5.16
CA LYS A 118 -17.25 -8.52 -5.74
C LYS A 118 -17.20 -7.29 -4.83
N ASN A 119 -17.17 -7.50 -3.50
CA ASN A 119 -17.24 -6.45 -2.49
C ASN A 119 -15.86 -6.00 -2.01
N TYR A 120 -14.78 -6.41 -2.71
CA TYR A 120 -13.41 -6.08 -2.32
C TYR A 120 -13.20 -4.57 -2.16
N MET A 121 -13.71 -3.77 -3.11
CA MET A 121 -13.55 -2.32 -3.15
C MET A 121 -14.53 -1.55 -2.27
N SER A 122 -15.73 -2.12 -1.99
CA SER A 122 -16.81 -1.40 -1.33
C SER A 122 -17.00 -1.71 0.15
N GLU A 123 -16.33 -2.76 0.64
CA GLU A 123 -16.51 -3.22 2.03
C GLU A 123 -15.18 -3.31 2.81
N ASN A 124 -14.08 -2.81 2.25
CA ASN A 124 -12.80 -2.86 2.95
C ASN A 124 -12.84 -2.08 4.28
N PRO A 125 -12.13 -2.57 5.30
CA PRO A 125 -11.85 -1.79 6.48
C PRO A 125 -10.92 -0.63 6.14
N GLY A 126 -10.94 0.44 6.95
CA GLY A 126 -10.08 1.60 6.74
C GLY A 126 -9.77 2.31 8.05
N LEU A 127 -8.86 3.27 8.01
CA LEU A 127 -8.47 4.04 9.19
C LEU A 127 -9.60 4.95 9.67
N SER A 128 -9.79 5.02 10.99
CA SER A 128 -10.55 6.10 11.60
C SER A 128 -9.76 7.41 11.53
N GLU A 129 -10.45 8.54 11.64
CA GLU A 129 -9.82 9.86 11.74
C GLU A 129 -8.78 9.91 12.86
N GLN A 130 -9.09 9.34 14.02
CA GLN A 130 -8.19 9.32 15.16
C GLN A 130 -6.92 8.52 14.90
N ALA A 131 -7.02 7.40 14.18
CA ALA A 131 -5.89 6.58 13.79
C ALA A 131 -5.00 7.31 12.77
N ALA A 132 -5.59 7.94 11.73
CA ALA A 132 -4.87 8.73 10.76
C ALA A 132 -4.13 9.91 11.41
N ARG A 133 -4.80 10.68 12.27
CA ARG A 133 -4.18 11.78 13.02
C ARG A 133 -3.07 11.29 13.98
N TYR A 134 -3.23 10.10 14.56
CA TYR A 134 -2.18 9.52 15.40
C TYR A 134 -0.92 9.23 14.59
N LEU A 135 -1.04 8.60 13.41
CA LEU A 135 0.09 8.32 12.52
C LEU A 135 0.73 9.61 12.00
N ALA A 136 -0.07 10.61 11.67
CA ALA A 136 0.42 11.93 11.27
C ALA A 136 1.25 12.59 12.36
N ARG A 137 0.78 12.58 13.62
CA ARG A 137 1.56 13.10 14.77
C ARG A 137 2.85 12.32 15.05
N LYS A 138 2.93 11.06 14.63
CA LYS A 138 4.17 10.26 14.69
C LYS A 138 5.16 10.60 13.59
N SER A 139 4.77 11.47 12.64
CA SER A 139 5.59 11.85 11.48
C SER A 139 6.13 10.64 10.72
N VAL A 140 5.27 9.64 10.49
CA VAL A 140 5.65 8.47 9.70
C VAL A 140 5.89 8.88 8.25
N ASN A 141 6.73 8.15 7.53
CA ASN A 141 7.00 8.40 6.12
C ASN A 141 5.92 7.81 5.21
N VAL A 142 5.46 6.59 5.54
CA VAL A 142 4.51 5.83 4.72
C VAL A 142 3.49 5.18 5.63
N VAL A 143 2.22 5.17 5.21
CA VAL A 143 1.21 4.26 5.72
C VAL A 143 0.80 3.31 4.61
N ALA A 144 0.93 2.02 4.84
CA ALA A 144 0.68 0.98 3.86
C ALA A 144 -0.38 -0.01 4.37
N ILE A 145 -1.22 -0.52 3.48
CA ILE A 145 -2.33 -1.41 3.84
C ILE A 145 -2.58 -2.49 2.79
N ASP A 146 -3.14 -3.62 3.20
CA ASP A 146 -3.58 -4.71 2.32
C ASP A 146 -5.03 -4.55 1.82
N CYS A 147 -5.59 -3.36 1.99
CA CYS A 147 -6.89 -2.97 1.47
C CYS A 147 -6.76 -2.16 0.17
N PRO A 148 -7.83 -2.09 -0.64
CA PRO A 148 -7.86 -1.28 -1.85
C PRO A 148 -7.94 0.21 -1.58
N SER A 149 -8.23 0.61 -0.35
CA SER A 149 -8.22 1.98 0.13
C SER A 149 -7.79 2.05 1.59
N ILE A 150 -7.07 3.12 1.95
CA ILE A 150 -6.76 3.44 3.36
C ILE A 150 -8.00 3.92 4.11
N ASP A 151 -8.98 4.49 3.42
CA ASP A 151 -10.30 4.78 3.94
C ASP A 151 -11.20 3.54 3.84
N ARG A 152 -12.21 3.48 4.69
CA ARG A 152 -13.21 2.42 4.67
C ARG A 152 -14.03 2.47 3.38
N GLY A 153 -14.31 1.31 2.78
CA GLY A 153 -14.99 1.22 1.48
C GLY A 153 -16.39 1.88 1.42
N ALA A 154 -17.05 2.02 2.57
CA ALA A 154 -18.34 2.70 2.66
C ALA A 154 -18.21 4.25 2.76
N ASP A 155 -17.00 4.79 2.94
CA ASP A 155 -16.79 6.21 3.16
C ASP A 155 -16.50 6.96 1.85
N SER A 156 -17.19 8.09 1.66
CA SER A 156 -17.01 8.98 0.50
C SER A 156 -16.22 10.26 0.80
N MET A 157 -15.87 10.49 2.08
CA MET A 157 -15.19 11.71 2.52
C MET A 157 -13.67 11.61 2.47
N PHE A 158 -13.10 10.42 2.31
CA PHE A 158 -11.65 10.15 2.21
C PHE A 158 -10.84 10.82 3.32
N ILE A 159 -11.30 10.68 4.57
CA ILE A 159 -10.76 11.41 5.72
C ILE A 159 -9.31 11.00 5.99
N ALA A 160 -8.99 9.70 5.91
CA ALA A 160 -7.63 9.23 6.15
C ALA A 160 -6.67 9.70 5.06
N HIS A 161 -7.05 9.63 3.76
CA HIS A 161 -6.25 10.18 2.67
C HIS A 161 -5.98 11.68 2.89
N ASN A 162 -7.03 12.46 3.16
CA ASN A 162 -6.88 13.90 3.37
C ASN A 162 -5.90 14.23 4.49
N ILE A 163 -5.97 13.52 5.62
CA ILE A 163 -5.08 13.74 6.76
C ILE A 163 -3.64 13.35 6.41
N LEU A 164 -3.43 12.13 5.90
CA LEU A 164 -2.09 11.60 5.68
C LEU A 164 -1.36 12.36 4.58
N LEU A 165 -1.98 12.51 3.41
CA LEU A 165 -1.37 13.17 2.26
C LEU A 165 -1.16 14.68 2.49
N SER A 166 -2.06 15.35 3.27
CA SER A 166 -1.85 16.74 3.68
C SER A 166 -0.65 16.93 4.62
N CYS A 167 -0.28 15.89 5.36
CA CYS A 167 0.92 15.85 6.22
C CYS A 167 2.15 15.29 5.48
N ASP A 168 2.13 15.22 4.16
CA ASP A 168 3.21 14.71 3.32
C ASP A 168 3.59 13.24 3.63
N ILE A 169 2.62 12.43 4.06
CA ILE A 169 2.77 11.00 4.31
C ILE A 169 2.30 10.25 3.07
N LEU A 170 3.14 9.38 2.51
CA LEU A 170 2.77 8.55 1.37
C LEU A 170 1.78 7.45 1.81
N VAL A 171 0.83 7.13 0.95
CA VAL A 171 -0.08 6.01 1.16
C VAL A 171 0.24 4.91 0.15
N VAL A 172 0.33 3.66 0.62
CA VAL A 172 0.52 2.48 -0.25
C VAL A 172 -0.64 1.52 -0.04
N GLU A 173 -1.34 1.22 -1.10
CA GLU A 173 -2.56 0.41 -1.07
C GLU A 173 -2.41 -0.91 -1.80
N ASN A 174 -3.34 -1.84 -1.55
CA ASN A 174 -3.38 -3.14 -2.19
C ASN A 174 -2.10 -3.97 -1.99
N LEU A 175 -1.49 -3.94 -0.79
CA LEU A 175 -0.43 -4.87 -0.47
C LEU A 175 -0.96 -6.31 -0.42
N CYS A 176 -0.11 -7.27 -0.78
CA CYS A 176 -0.42 -8.68 -0.64
C CYS A 176 0.74 -9.46 0.00
N ASN A 177 0.53 -10.75 0.28
CA ASN A 177 1.54 -11.63 0.89
C ASN A 177 2.02 -11.22 2.30
N LEU A 178 1.32 -10.34 3.01
CA LEU A 178 1.73 -9.88 4.35
C LEU A 178 1.83 -11.03 5.37
N THR A 179 1.04 -12.07 5.23
CA THR A 179 1.12 -13.28 6.06
C THR A 179 2.46 -14.00 5.94
N ARG A 180 3.19 -13.87 4.81
CA ARG A 180 4.52 -14.47 4.61
C ARG A 180 5.58 -13.78 5.47
N ILE A 181 5.46 -12.48 5.69
CA ILE A 181 6.36 -11.71 6.56
C ILE A 181 6.29 -12.26 7.99
N ALA A 182 5.08 -12.42 8.54
CA ALA A 182 4.88 -12.95 9.89
C ALA A 182 5.49 -14.35 10.06
N LYS A 183 5.28 -15.25 9.10
CA LYS A 183 5.82 -16.61 9.11
C LYS A 183 7.35 -16.64 9.05
N THR A 184 7.97 -15.77 8.26
CA THR A 184 9.42 -15.70 8.13
C THR A 184 10.06 -15.13 9.38
N SER A 185 9.50 -14.10 9.96
CA SER A 185 9.98 -13.48 11.21
C SER A 185 9.89 -14.44 12.40
N SER A 186 8.83 -15.25 12.49
CA SER A 186 8.68 -16.25 13.57
C SER A 186 9.72 -17.36 13.50
N ARG A 187 10.15 -17.79 12.30
CA ARG A 187 11.18 -18.83 12.12
C ARG A 187 12.59 -18.35 12.52
N ARG A 188 12.85 -17.05 12.48
CA ARG A 188 14.16 -16.46 12.86
C ARG A 188 14.30 -16.18 14.36
N ARG A 189 13.21 -16.24 15.11
CA ARG A 189 13.23 -15.99 16.57
C ARG A 189 13.70 -17.24 17.30
N THR A 190 14.88 -17.20 17.90
CA THR A 190 15.29 -18.14 18.93
C THR A 190 14.44 -17.95 20.19
N LYS A 191 14.18 -19.03 20.96
CA LYS A 191 13.21 -19.12 22.08
C LYS A 191 13.42 -18.18 23.28
N SER A 192 14.19 -17.11 23.16
CA SER A 192 14.68 -16.33 24.32
C SER A 192 14.25 -14.87 24.38
N SER A 193 13.10 -14.45 23.87
CA SER A 193 12.67 -13.06 24.09
C SER A 193 11.16 -12.92 24.27
N ASN A 194 10.76 -12.54 25.47
CA ASN A 194 9.40 -12.10 25.88
C ASN A 194 9.02 -10.70 25.31
N GLN A 195 9.59 -10.29 24.17
CA GLN A 195 9.20 -9.02 23.53
C GLN A 195 7.98 -9.24 22.64
N SER A 196 6.97 -8.37 22.80
CA SER A 196 5.79 -8.27 21.93
C SER A 196 6.18 -8.42 20.46
N SER A 197 5.37 -9.12 19.68
CA SER A 197 5.67 -9.61 18.31
C SER A 197 5.84 -8.49 17.29
N ARG A 198 6.88 -7.65 17.45
CA ARG A 198 7.24 -6.60 16.49
C ARG A 198 7.82 -7.25 15.25
N THR A 199 7.14 -7.12 14.13
CA THR A 199 7.66 -7.55 12.83
C THR A 199 8.18 -6.31 12.09
N THR A 200 9.52 -6.22 11.97
CA THR A 200 10.20 -5.13 11.25
C THR A 200 10.97 -5.67 10.05
N PHE A 201 11.07 -4.85 9.01
CA PHE A 201 11.79 -5.17 7.79
C PHE A 201 12.14 -3.90 7.03
N THR A 202 13.00 -3.98 6.02
CA THR A 202 13.17 -2.88 5.07
C THR A 202 12.11 -2.99 3.97
N MET A 203 11.34 -1.92 3.78
CA MET A 203 10.36 -1.80 2.70
C MET A 203 10.96 -1.02 1.55
N ILE A 204 10.86 -1.56 0.35
CA ILE A 204 11.23 -0.87 -0.90
C ILE A 204 9.95 -0.66 -1.70
N ILE A 205 9.72 0.58 -2.14
CA ILE A 205 8.60 0.99 -2.99
C ILE A 205 9.19 1.49 -4.30
N SER A 206 8.82 0.88 -5.41
CA SER A 206 9.38 1.21 -6.73
C SER A 206 8.27 1.68 -7.69
N PRO A 207 7.81 2.93 -7.57
CA PRO A 207 6.85 3.51 -8.52
C PRO A 207 7.53 3.88 -9.84
N LEU A 208 6.74 4.04 -10.89
CA LEU A 208 7.19 4.73 -12.10
C LEU A 208 7.34 6.23 -11.82
N LYS A 209 8.39 6.86 -12.35
CA LYS A 209 8.64 8.30 -12.20
C LYS A 209 7.82 9.09 -13.21
N LEU A 210 6.50 9.15 -13.02
CA LEU A 210 5.54 9.80 -13.92
C LEU A 210 5.39 11.28 -13.56
N ARG A 211 5.82 12.16 -14.48
CA ARG A 211 5.79 13.62 -14.25
C ARG A 211 4.39 14.11 -13.96
N GLY A 212 4.23 14.76 -12.83
CA GLY A 212 2.98 15.39 -12.41
C GLY A 212 1.87 14.41 -11.97
N ALA A 213 2.11 13.09 -12.00
CA ALA A 213 1.08 12.12 -11.63
C ALA A 213 0.82 12.12 -10.11
N THR A 214 -0.43 11.83 -9.76
CA THR A 214 -0.91 11.80 -8.36
C THR A 214 -0.55 10.52 -7.63
N GLY A 215 -0.11 9.50 -8.35
CA GLY A 215 0.33 8.21 -7.83
C GLY A 215 0.91 7.36 -8.95
N SER A 216 1.32 6.15 -8.60
CA SER A 216 1.82 5.18 -9.57
C SER A 216 1.68 3.76 -9.06
N PRO A 217 1.33 2.79 -9.92
CA PRO A 217 1.56 1.38 -9.62
C PRO A 217 3.01 1.18 -9.21
N ALA A 218 3.24 0.36 -8.20
CA ALA A 218 4.56 0.17 -7.65
C ALA A 218 4.86 -1.31 -7.38
N ARG A 219 6.10 -1.72 -7.66
CA ARG A 219 6.61 -2.97 -7.09
C ARG A 219 7.02 -2.70 -5.64
N VAL A 220 6.39 -3.39 -4.70
CA VAL A 220 6.67 -3.25 -3.27
C VAL A 220 7.30 -4.53 -2.74
N LEU A 221 8.45 -4.39 -2.09
CA LEU A 221 9.23 -5.52 -1.59
C LEU A 221 9.50 -5.37 -0.09
N ALA A 222 9.47 -6.50 0.62
CA ALA A 222 9.96 -6.59 1.99
C ALA A 222 11.29 -7.35 2.02
N LEU A 223 12.33 -6.75 2.60
CA LEU A 223 13.63 -7.36 2.86
C LEU A 223 13.75 -7.72 4.34
N LEU A 224 13.92 -9.03 4.63
CA LEU A 224 13.98 -9.63 5.96
C LEU A 224 15.38 -10.19 6.25
#